data_1a881f7d85f3ff1797f041d76905288f
#
_entry.id   1a881f7d85f3ff1797f041d76905288f
#
_cell.length_a   1.000
_cell.length_b   1.000
_cell.length_c   1.000
_cell.angle_alpha   90.00
_cell.angle_beta   90.00
_cell.angle_gamma   90.00
#
_symmetry.space_group_name_H-M   'P 1'
#
loop_
_entity.id
_entity.type
_entity.pdbx_description
1 polymer ?
#
loop_
_entity_poly.entity_id
_entity_poly.type
_entity_poly.pdbx_seq_one_letter_code
_entity_poly.pdbx_strand_id
1 'polypeptide(L)'
;MEKKDEKVRQLAMLASMADEAMILNDSKKEMYQDIHKCLEKRGYEVMCIDLRNSQYSDKWNPLGAMINKYKKLEKEFTEYNRIAGNADCAYRDLYNKLYDESDYDEIRDTCDFSFPLDDDELDDLKDKAETYEEFSMDALWEMKKLEKAYKELTGRDIKEDLEKMNKC
;
A
#
# COMPACT_ATOMS: atom_id res chain seq x y z
N MET A 1 -0.42 44.42 0.22
CA MET A 1 -0.29 42.99 -0.11
C MET A 1 0.47 42.86 -1.42
N GLU A 2 1.63 42.23 -1.42
CA GLU A 2 2.50 42.27 -2.59
C GLU A 2 1.95 41.36 -3.69
N LYS A 3 2.02 41.81 -4.96
CA LYS A 3 1.59 41.05 -6.15
C LYS A 3 2.19 39.63 -6.27
N LYS A 4 3.25 39.35 -5.48
CA LYS A 4 3.97 38.10 -5.49
C LYS A 4 3.21 37.03 -4.69
N ASP A 5 2.60 37.40 -3.57
CA ASP A 5 1.85 36.45 -2.72
C ASP A 5 0.54 36.02 -3.39
N GLU A 6 -0.10 36.90 -4.14
CA GLU A 6 -1.30 36.60 -4.92
C GLU A 6 -1.04 35.56 -6.01
N LYS A 7 0.09 35.65 -6.72
CA LYS A 7 0.47 34.67 -7.74
C LYS A 7 0.75 33.29 -7.16
N VAL A 8 1.38 33.22 -5.98
CA VAL A 8 1.66 31.93 -5.31
C VAL A 8 0.36 31.30 -4.84
N ARG A 9 -0.60 32.07 -4.31
CA ARG A 9 -1.95 31.58 -3.97
C ARG A 9 -2.68 31.01 -5.17
N GLN A 10 -2.66 31.71 -6.31
CA GLN A 10 -3.28 31.24 -7.55
C GLN A 10 -2.63 29.95 -8.05
N LEU A 11 -1.30 29.85 -8.01
CA LEU A 11 -0.59 28.61 -8.37
C LEU A 11 -0.93 27.45 -7.45
N ALA A 12 -1.00 27.67 -6.13
CA ALA A 12 -1.40 26.64 -5.18
C ALA A 12 -2.83 26.16 -5.44
N MET A 13 -3.74 27.05 -5.77
CA MET A 13 -5.11 26.68 -6.13
C MET A 13 -5.17 25.90 -7.45
N LEU A 14 -4.38 26.28 -8.45
CA LEU A 14 -4.29 25.51 -9.74
C LEU A 14 -3.70 24.14 -9.52
N ALA A 15 -2.61 24.00 -8.76
CA ALA A 15 -2.01 22.72 -8.43
C ALA A 15 -3.00 21.82 -7.67
N SER A 16 -3.80 22.40 -6.77
CA SER A 16 -4.86 21.65 -6.06
C SER A 16 -6.00 21.18 -6.97
N MET A 17 -6.17 21.76 -8.15
CA MET A 17 -7.13 21.28 -9.16
C MET A 17 -6.58 20.12 -10.00
N ALA A 18 -5.25 19.97 -10.01
CA ALA A 18 -4.54 18.89 -10.70
C ALA A 18 -4.17 17.71 -9.77
N ASP A 19 -4.64 17.74 -8.51
CA ASP A 19 -4.33 16.75 -7.46
C ASP A 19 -2.82 16.54 -7.21
N GLU A 20 -2.03 17.60 -7.39
CA GLU A 20 -0.59 17.57 -7.21
C GLU A 20 -0.17 17.89 -5.77
N ALA A 21 0.84 17.18 -5.26
CA ALA A 21 1.47 17.51 -3.98
C ALA A 21 2.25 18.83 -4.08
N MET A 22 2.17 19.66 -3.03
CA MET A 22 2.75 21.00 -3.02
C MET A 22 3.63 21.21 -1.79
N ILE A 23 4.76 21.93 -1.99
CA ILE A 23 5.57 22.48 -0.92
C ILE A 23 5.58 23.99 -1.09
N LEU A 24 5.03 24.70 -0.11
CA LEU A 24 4.92 26.16 -0.14
C LEU A 24 5.80 26.78 0.96
N ASN A 25 6.59 27.78 0.59
CA ASN A 25 7.37 28.55 1.56
C ASN A 25 6.59 29.83 1.91
N ASP A 26 6.04 29.87 3.12
CA ASP A 26 5.28 31.01 3.65
C ASP A 26 6.04 31.69 4.79
N SER A 27 6.88 32.64 4.45
CA SER A 27 7.72 33.35 5.43
C SER A 27 6.95 34.19 6.44
N LYS A 28 5.68 34.52 6.15
CA LYS A 28 4.82 35.40 6.98
C LYS A 28 3.62 34.70 7.59
N LYS A 29 3.38 33.43 7.24
CA LYS A 29 2.18 32.63 7.59
C LYS A 29 0.85 33.17 7.05
N GLU A 30 0.86 34.19 6.23
CA GLU A 30 -0.35 34.77 5.65
C GLU A 30 -1.02 33.81 4.68
N MET A 31 -0.21 33.11 3.87
CA MET A 31 -0.68 32.15 2.90
C MET A 31 -1.28 30.91 3.56
N TYR A 32 -0.62 30.37 4.58
CA TYR A 32 -1.16 29.25 5.35
C TYR A 32 -2.53 29.57 5.94
N GLN A 33 -2.67 30.74 6.59
CA GLN A 33 -3.92 31.18 7.21
C GLN A 33 -5.06 31.30 6.20
N ASP A 34 -4.76 31.71 4.98
CA ASP A 34 -5.76 31.99 3.96
C ASP A 34 -6.21 30.74 3.19
N ILE A 35 -5.30 29.79 2.88
CA ILE A 35 -5.60 28.71 1.96
C ILE A 35 -5.71 27.32 2.59
N HIS A 36 -5.18 27.07 3.81
CA HIS A 36 -5.15 25.72 4.41
C HIS A 36 -6.54 25.09 4.50
N LYS A 37 -7.55 25.84 4.99
CA LYS A 37 -8.93 25.35 5.08
C LYS A 37 -9.56 25.03 3.74
N CYS A 38 -9.15 25.72 2.69
CA CYS A 38 -9.64 25.44 1.33
C CYS A 38 -9.02 24.18 0.78
N LEU A 39 -7.73 23.93 1.04
CA LEU A 39 -7.03 22.72 0.65
C LEU A 39 -7.56 21.48 1.40
N GLU A 40 -7.77 21.61 2.72
CA GLU A 40 -8.37 20.53 3.54
C GLU A 40 -9.76 20.13 3.04
N LYS A 41 -10.60 21.10 2.67
CA LYS A 41 -11.92 20.82 2.07
C LYS A 41 -11.84 20.08 0.73
N ARG A 42 -10.70 20.16 0.05
CA ARG A 42 -10.43 19.44 -1.20
C ARG A 42 -9.74 18.09 -0.96
N GLY A 43 -9.57 17.67 0.31
CA GLY A 43 -8.99 16.39 0.66
C GLY A 43 -7.47 16.39 0.82
N TYR A 44 -6.83 17.57 0.81
CA TYR A 44 -5.40 17.67 1.07
C TYR A 44 -5.10 17.56 2.57
N GLU A 45 -4.08 16.79 2.91
CA GLU A 45 -3.45 16.86 4.23
C GLU A 45 -2.48 18.04 4.24
N VAL A 46 -2.81 19.10 5.02
CA VAL A 46 -2.02 20.32 5.07
C VAL A 46 -1.18 20.33 6.33
N MET A 47 0.15 20.30 6.18
CA MET A 47 1.10 20.38 7.29
C MET A 47 1.82 21.72 7.30
N CYS A 48 1.87 22.37 8.46
CA CYS A 48 2.62 23.61 8.67
C CYS A 48 3.89 23.33 9.49
N ILE A 49 5.06 23.58 8.90
CA ILE A 49 6.34 23.48 9.61
C ILE A 49 6.83 24.89 9.90
N ASP A 50 6.72 25.32 11.16
CA ASP A 50 7.21 26.62 11.61
C ASP A 50 8.59 26.50 12.26
N LEU A 51 9.62 26.84 11.52
CA LEU A 51 11.00 26.78 12.00
C LEU A 51 11.36 27.88 13.04
N ARG A 52 10.53 28.93 13.14
CA ARG A 52 10.76 30.02 14.10
C ARG A 52 10.08 29.78 15.43
N ASN A 53 8.95 29.09 15.40
CA ASN A 53 8.13 28.84 16.56
C ASN A 53 7.61 27.39 16.54
N SER A 54 8.45 26.47 16.97
CA SER A 54 8.20 25.03 16.91
C SER A 54 6.95 24.58 17.69
N GLN A 55 6.47 25.38 18.65
CA GLN A 55 5.24 25.07 19.40
C GLN A 55 3.97 25.18 18.54
N TYR A 56 4.01 25.92 17.43
CA TYR A 56 2.92 26.06 16.47
C TYR A 56 3.15 25.28 15.18
N SER A 57 4.20 24.47 15.17
CA SER A 57 4.52 23.58 14.06
C SER A 57 3.79 22.27 14.21
N ASP A 58 3.24 21.75 13.13
CA ASP A 58 2.75 20.39 13.13
C ASP A 58 3.90 19.42 13.39
N LYS A 59 3.62 18.38 14.14
CA LYS A 59 4.62 17.35 14.46
C LYS A 59 4.88 16.49 13.24
N TRP A 60 5.60 17.03 12.27
CA TRP A 60 6.01 16.28 11.11
C TRP A 60 7.17 15.34 11.47
N ASN A 61 6.88 14.06 11.43
CA ASN A 61 7.88 13.01 11.60
C ASN A 61 7.97 12.19 10.31
N PRO A 62 8.86 12.54 9.37
CA PRO A 62 9.00 11.80 8.12
C PRO A 62 9.40 10.35 8.34
N LEU A 63 10.17 10.06 9.39
CA LEU A 63 10.53 8.70 9.75
C LEU A 63 9.31 7.93 10.27
N GLY A 64 8.43 8.60 11.03
CA GLY A 64 7.16 8.02 11.47
C GLY A 64 6.24 7.68 10.30
N ALA A 65 6.18 8.52 9.29
CA ALA A 65 5.43 8.24 8.07
C ALA A 65 5.97 7.01 7.33
N MET A 66 7.29 6.89 7.20
CA MET A 66 7.94 5.71 6.60
C MET A 66 7.64 4.43 7.40
N ILE A 67 7.73 4.51 8.73
CA ILE A 67 7.42 3.39 9.64
C ILE A 67 5.96 2.97 9.49
N ASN A 68 5.02 3.91 9.45
CA ASN A 68 3.60 3.61 9.30
C ASN A 68 3.29 2.99 7.93
N LYS A 69 3.90 3.50 6.85
CA LYS A 69 3.80 2.89 5.51
C LYS A 69 4.35 1.47 5.51
N TYR A 70 5.49 1.24 6.15
CA TYR A 70 6.08 -0.09 6.26
C TYR A 70 5.15 -1.07 6.98
N LYS A 71 4.59 -0.67 8.14
CA LYS A 71 3.62 -1.49 8.89
C LYS A 71 2.38 -1.86 8.07
N LYS A 72 1.91 -0.94 7.24
CA LYS A 72 0.77 -1.19 6.35
C LYS A 72 1.13 -2.24 5.30
N LEU A 73 2.26 -2.07 4.63
CA LEU A 73 2.75 -3.01 3.62
C LEU A 73 3.04 -4.40 4.20
N GLU A 74 3.56 -4.50 5.42
CA GLU A 74 3.80 -5.77 6.11
C GLU A 74 2.49 -6.53 6.36
N LYS A 75 1.42 -5.83 6.74
CA LYS A 75 0.09 -6.42 6.89
C LYS A 75 -0.49 -6.87 5.55
N GLU A 76 -0.38 -6.05 4.52
CA GLU A 76 -0.81 -6.36 3.16
C GLU A 76 -0.07 -7.59 2.61
N PHE A 77 1.25 -7.63 2.74
CA PHE A 77 2.08 -8.76 2.37
C PHE A 77 1.65 -10.06 3.07
N THR A 78 1.43 -9.99 4.38
CA THR A 78 1.00 -11.15 5.17
C THR A 78 -0.37 -11.66 4.72
N GLU A 79 -1.32 -10.75 4.48
CA GLU A 79 -2.67 -11.09 4.06
C GLU A 79 -2.70 -11.65 2.63
N TYR A 80 -1.96 -11.06 1.70
CA TYR A 80 -1.87 -11.55 0.33
C TYR A 80 -1.25 -12.95 0.27
N ASN A 81 -0.17 -13.21 1.01
CA ASN A 81 0.40 -14.55 1.11
C ASN A 81 -0.58 -15.57 1.71
N ARG A 82 -1.39 -15.17 2.70
CA ARG A 82 -2.41 -16.03 3.28
C ARG A 82 -3.50 -16.38 2.26
N ILE A 83 -3.94 -15.42 1.47
CA ILE A 83 -4.98 -15.62 0.44
C ILE A 83 -4.42 -16.49 -0.68
N ALA A 84 -3.22 -16.20 -1.18
CA ALA A 84 -2.56 -17.00 -2.22
C ALA A 84 -2.37 -18.44 -1.77
N GLY A 85 -1.85 -18.67 -0.56
CA GLY A 85 -1.64 -19.99 0.00
C GLY A 85 -2.94 -20.77 0.18
N ASN A 86 -4.02 -20.13 0.62
CA ASN A 86 -5.33 -20.78 0.73
C ASN A 86 -5.91 -21.16 -0.63
N ALA A 87 -5.76 -20.30 -1.64
CA ALA A 87 -6.21 -20.57 -3.00
C ALA A 87 -5.41 -21.74 -3.63
N ASP A 88 -4.09 -21.75 -3.44
CA ASP A 88 -3.23 -22.84 -3.92
C ASP A 88 -3.53 -24.19 -3.22
N CYS A 89 -3.80 -24.18 -1.92
CA CYS A 89 -4.26 -25.39 -1.22
C CYS A 89 -5.61 -25.88 -1.75
N ALA A 90 -6.58 -24.97 -1.92
CA ALA A 90 -7.90 -25.34 -2.46
C ALA A 90 -7.80 -25.86 -3.90
N TYR A 91 -6.95 -25.25 -4.74
CA TYR A 91 -6.65 -25.73 -6.08
C TYR A 91 -6.11 -27.18 -6.06
N ARG A 92 -5.11 -27.46 -5.23
CA ARG A 92 -4.54 -28.80 -5.12
C ARG A 92 -5.54 -29.84 -4.62
N ASP A 93 -6.35 -29.46 -3.61
CA ASP A 93 -7.38 -30.34 -3.07
C ASP A 93 -8.45 -30.68 -4.11
N LEU A 94 -8.87 -29.69 -4.90
CA LEU A 94 -9.83 -29.87 -5.97
C LEU A 94 -9.21 -30.67 -7.12
N TYR A 95 -7.99 -30.31 -7.54
CA TYR A 95 -7.24 -31.03 -8.56
C TYR A 95 -7.09 -32.52 -8.22
N ASN A 96 -6.68 -32.83 -6.99
CA ASN A 96 -6.52 -34.24 -6.55
C ASN A 96 -7.85 -35.00 -6.53
N LYS A 97 -8.96 -34.33 -6.17
CA LYS A 97 -10.29 -34.95 -6.23
C LYS A 97 -10.74 -35.27 -7.65
N LEU A 98 -10.37 -34.43 -8.60
CA LEU A 98 -10.78 -34.56 -10.00
C LEU A 98 -9.87 -35.55 -10.78
N TYR A 99 -8.58 -35.61 -10.40
CA TYR A 99 -7.55 -36.35 -11.13
C TYR A 99 -6.84 -37.41 -10.27
N ASP A 100 -7.45 -37.87 -9.15
CA ASP A 100 -6.85 -38.93 -8.35
C ASP A 100 -6.78 -40.25 -9.19
N GLU A 101 -5.56 -40.73 -9.37
CA GLU A 101 -5.28 -41.89 -10.22
C GLU A 101 -6.09 -43.15 -9.82
N SER A 102 -6.52 -43.27 -8.57
CA SER A 102 -7.33 -44.39 -8.08
C SER A 102 -8.74 -44.44 -8.69
N ASP A 103 -9.32 -43.27 -9.01
CA ASP A 103 -10.64 -43.19 -9.64
C ASP A 103 -10.56 -43.29 -11.19
N TYR A 104 -9.38 -43.02 -11.77
CA TYR A 104 -9.18 -43.05 -13.21
C TYR A 104 -9.32 -44.48 -13.81
N ASP A 105 -8.93 -45.52 -13.08
CA ASP A 105 -9.02 -46.91 -13.54
C ASP A 105 -10.46 -47.42 -13.47
N GLU A 106 -11.28 -47.00 -12.50
CA GLU A 106 -12.71 -47.39 -12.44
C GLU A 106 -13.58 -46.64 -13.47
N ILE A 107 -13.25 -45.38 -13.80
CA ILE A 107 -13.99 -44.55 -14.75
C ILE A 107 -13.66 -44.91 -16.20
N ARG A 108 -12.47 -45.47 -16.48
CA ARG A 108 -12.03 -45.85 -17.81
C ARG A 108 -12.84 -47.05 -18.39
N ASP A 109 -13.42 -47.85 -17.54
CA ASP A 109 -14.22 -49.04 -17.95
C ASP A 109 -15.72 -48.76 -18.11
N THR A 110 -16.21 -47.58 -17.66
CA THR A 110 -17.60 -47.13 -17.87
C THR A 110 -17.65 -46.01 -18.91
N CYS A 111 -18.00 -46.37 -20.15
CA CYS A 111 -18.01 -45.50 -21.32
C CYS A 111 -19.08 -44.35 -21.30
N ASP A 112 -19.23 -43.62 -20.23
CA ASP A 112 -20.09 -42.47 -20.20
C ASP A 112 -19.32 -41.25 -19.66
N PHE A 113 -18.49 -40.67 -20.56
CA PHE A 113 -17.71 -39.46 -20.30
C PHE A 113 -18.60 -38.22 -20.38
N SER A 114 -19.39 -37.95 -19.38
CA SER A 114 -19.84 -36.61 -19.05
C SER A 114 -19.15 -36.24 -17.74
N PHE A 115 -17.93 -35.75 -17.82
CA PHE A 115 -17.29 -35.07 -16.72
C PHE A 115 -18.00 -33.73 -16.51
N PRO A 116 -18.61 -33.47 -15.37
CA PRO A 116 -18.80 -32.10 -14.90
C PRO A 116 -17.46 -31.64 -14.29
N LEU A 117 -16.44 -31.52 -15.13
CA LEU A 117 -15.24 -30.82 -14.75
C LEU A 117 -15.61 -29.33 -14.79
N ASP A 118 -15.73 -28.75 -13.64
CA ASP A 118 -15.75 -27.31 -13.49
C ASP A 118 -14.31 -26.83 -13.64
N ASP A 119 -13.77 -26.93 -14.89
CA ASP A 119 -12.47 -26.36 -15.25
C ASP A 119 -12.43 -24.87 -14.88
N ASP A 120 -13.58 -24.21 -14.94
CA ASP A 120 -13.74 -22.80 -14.56
C ASP A 120 -13.38 -22.58 -13.07
N GLU A 121 -13.76 -23.48 -12.14
CA GLU A 121 -13.43 -23.36 -10.71
C GLU A 121 -11.93 -23.55 -10.44
N LEU A 122 -11.29 -24.48 -11.16
CA LEU A 122 -9.84 -24.68 -11.06
C LEU A 122 -9.06 -23.49 -11.60
N ASP A 123 -9.47 -22.95 -12.74
CA ASP A 123 -8.86 -21.77 -13.34
C ASP A 123 -9.04 -20.54 -12.43
N ASP A 124 -10.23 -20.32 -11.87
CA ASP A 124 -10.49 -19.25 -10.92
C ASP A 124 -9.60 -19.33 -9.65
N LEU A 125 -9.39 -20.54 -9.11
CA LEU A 125 -8.52 -20.72 -7.94
C LEU A 125 -7.06 -20.48 -8.28
N LYS A 126 -6.62 -20.91 -9.46
CA LYS A 126 -5.25 -20.69 -9.95
C LYS A 126 -5.00 -19.22 -10.20
N ASP A 127 -5.87 -18.55 -10.94
CA ASP A 127 -5.78 -17.11 -11.23
C ASP A 127 -5.77 -16.29 -9.94
N LYS A 128 -6.58 -16.69 -8.96
CA LYS A 128 -6.60 -16.05 -7.65
C LYS A 128 -5.28 -16.25 -6.91
N ALA A 129 -4.70 -17.45 -6.92
CA ALA A 129 -3.42 -17.69 -6.28
C ALA A 129 -2.31 -16.84 -6.92
N GLU A 130 -2.21 -16.83 -8.25
CA GLU A 130 -1.22 -16.08 -9.01
C GLU A 130 -1.37 -14.56 -8.78
N THR A 131 -2.60 -14.03 -8.83
CA THR A 131 -2.88 -12.61 -8.60
C THR A 131 -2.43 -12.14 -7.22
N TYR A 132 -2.74 -12.91 -6.16
CA TYR A 132 -2.35 -12.52 -4.81
C TYR A 132 -0.86 -12.77 -4.53
N GLU A 133 -0.21 -13.69 -5.25
CA GLU A 133 1.24 -13.83 -5.23
C GLU A 133 1.91 -12.60 -5.84
N GLU A 134 1.43 -12.08 -6.96
CA GLU A 134 1.92 -10.82 -7.55
C GLU A 134 1.76 -9.65 -6.57
N PHE A 135 0.59 -9.49 -5.95
CA PHE A 135 0.36 -8.43 -4.96
C PHE A 135 1.30 -8.55 -3.76
N SER A 136 1.58 -9.75 -3.31
CA SER A 136 2.53 -9.97 -2.21
C SER A 136 3.95 -9.58 -2.61
N MET A 137 4.37 -9.90 -3.83
CA MET A 137 5.69 -9.52 -4.35
C MET A 137 5.83 -8.01 -4.51
N ASP A 138 4.80 -7.31 -4.96
CA ASP A 138 4.78 -5.85 -5.06
C ASP A 138 4.89 -5.19 -3.68
N ALA A 139 4.14 -5.68 -2.69
CA ALA A 139 4.24 -5.21 -1.31
C ALA A 139 5.65 -5.43 -0.75
N LEU A 140 6.24 -6.60 -0.97
CA LEU A 140 7.60 -6.91 -0.55
C LEU A 140 8.64 -5.99 -1.21
N TRP A 141 8.48 -5.68 -2.48
CA TRP A 141 9.38 -4.79 -3.20
C TRP A 141 9.32 -3.35 -2.66
N GLU A 142 8.12 -2.84 -2.39
CA GLU A 142 7.94 -1.54 -1.76
C GLU A 142 8.51 -1.50 -0.32
N MET A 143 8.36 -2.58 0.44
CA MET A 143 8.98 -2.70 1.77
C MET A 143 10.51 -2.61 1.68
N LYS A 144 11.14 -3.33 0.73
CA LYS A 144 12.60 -3.27 0.51
C LYS A 144 13.08 -1.89 0.12
N LYS A 145 12.31 -1.15 -0.69
CA LYS A 145 12.63 0.25 -1.01
C LYS A 145 12.61 1.13 0.24
N LEU A 146 11.60 0.96 1.10
CA LEU A 146 11.51 1.71 2.35
C LEU A 146 12.63 1.34 3.31
N GLU A 147 12.98 0.07 3.46
CA GLU A 147 14.12 -0.40 4.26
C GLU A 147 15.43 0.29 3.83
N LYS A 148 15.68 0.31 2.52
CA LYS A 148 16.86 0.96 1.94
C LYS A 148 16.88 2.47 2.22
N ALA A 149 15.78 3.16 1.91
CA ALA A 149 15.66 4.60 2.13
C ALA A 149 15.78 4.97 3.62
N TYR A 150 15.16 4.21 4.52
CA TYR A 150 15.25 4.41 5.95
C TYR A 150 16.69 4.24 6.47
N LYS A 151 17.37 3.21 5.99
CA LYS A 151 18.79 2.95 6.34
C LYS A 151 19.72 4.04 5.83
N GLU A 152 19.50 4.55 4.61
CA GLU A 152 20.26 5.66 4.05
C GLU A 152 20.08 6.96 4.87
N LEU A 153 18.87 7.24 5.35
CA LEU A 153 18.56 8.44 6.11
C LEU A 153 19.00 8.37 7.58
N THR A 154 18.92 7.19 8.20
CA THR A 154 19.10 7.05 9.67
C THR A 154 20.32 6.26 10.05
N GLY A 155 20.91 5.49 9.14
CA GLY A 155 21.95 4.50 9.42
C GLY A 155 21.45 3.26 10.16
N ARG A 156 20.14 3.13 10.41
CA ARG A 156 19.51 2.07 11.21
C ARG A 156 18.56 1.20 10.38
N ASP A 157 18.21 0.03 10.91
CA ASP A 157 17.20 -0.84 10.32
C ASP A 157 15.79 -0.41 10.80
N ILE A 158 14.86 -0.30 9.86
CA ILE A 158 13.46 0.07 10.17
C ILE A 158 12.78 -0.97 11.07
N LYS A 159 13.14 -2.25 10.94
CA LYS A 159 12.58 -3.35 11.75
C LYS A 159 13.00 -3.26 13.21
N GLU A 160 14.27 -2.91 13.47
CA GLU A 160 14.75 -2.71 14.84
C GLU A 160 14.03 -1.57 15.54
N ASP A 161 13.79 -0.46 14.84
CA ASP A 161 13.07 0.68 15.41
C ASP A 161 11.58 0.37 15.61
N LEU A 162 10.98 -0.43 14.73
CA LEU A 162 9.62 -0.98 14.91
C LEU A 162 9.48 -1.84 16.15
N GLU A 163 10.42 -2.77 16.37
CA GLU A 163 10.40 -3.62 17.55
C GLU A 163 10.51 -2.83 18.86
N LYS A 164 11.33 -1.77 18.87
CA LYS A 164 11.44 -0.87 20.03
C LYS A 164 10.14 -0.13 20.31
N MET A 165 9.46 0.34 19.26
CA MET A 165 8.16 1.04 19.39
C MET A 165 7.04 0.14 19.89
N ASN A 166 7.07 -1.15 19.56
CA ASN A 166 6.05 -2.11 20.01
C ASN A 166 6.27 -2.60 21.45
N LYS A 167 7.44 -2.31 22.06
CA LYS A 167 7.77 -2.67 23.46
C LYS A 167 7.48 -1.55 24.47
N CYS A 168 7.10 -0.35 23.99
CA CYS A 168 6.69 0.78 24.81
C CYS A 168 5.16 0.91 24.86
#